data_5218bea209bccd1cfe3f36cb313c62ca
#
_entry.id   5218bea209bccd1cfe3f36cb313c62ca
#
_cell.length_a   1.000
_cell.length_b   1.000
_cell.length_c   1.000
_cell.angle_alpha   90.00
_cell.angle_beta   90.00
_cell.angle_gamma   90.00
#
_symmetry.space_group_name_H-M   'P 1'
#
loop_
_entity.id
_entity.type
_entity.pdbx_description
1 polymer ?
#
loop_
_entity_poly.entity_id
_entity_poly.type
_entity_poly.pdbx_seq_one_letter_code
_entity_poly.pdbx_strand_id
1 'polypeptide(L)'
;RMWAAARAAGGSVDKYFAEIGLPATPALEKRVALILQEFEVRRDHSKLADDNWQDAFFGDGNVTTEQLLGIEQARLDCRHHFNSMRSKLLTLGISQKISALKWQVPTLEEVSTSYDKWLERPIELFELPENLPEVTKSKTFQGTVGTNYWLRFQSPSTLTNDVVTARVYEPENVKNPPTLIYGHGICVEYDHWRGLIDEVEALVKMGVRVIRPEAPWHGRRTPHDRFGGEQFIATSPRGPFDHFCAAVLEWAVLIDWSRNSSTGPVALGGTSLGSMTAH
;
A
#
# COMPACT_ATOMS: atom_id res chain seq x y z
N ARG A 1 -8.93 -11.53 -10.02
CA ARG A 1 -9.25 -12.97 -9.93
C ARG A 1 -8.05 -13.85 -10.31
N MET A 2 -7.40 -13.60 -11.44
CA MET A 2 -6.21 -14.37 -11.86
C MET A 2 -5.03 -14.25 -10.89
N TRP A 3 -4.81 -13.06 -10.34
CA TRP A 3 -3.81 -12.81 -9.30
C TRP A 3 -4.12 -13.61 -8.03
N ALA A 4 -5.35 -13.54 -7.54
CA ALA A 4 -5.80 -14.30 -6.37
C ALA A 4 -5.60 -15.82 -6.57
N ALA A 5 -5.96 -16.34 -7.73
CA ALA A 5 -5.78 -17.74 -8.06
C ALA A 5 -4.29 -18.14 -8.10
N ALA A 6 -3.41 -17.30 -8.67
CA ALA A 6 -1.98 -17.55 -8.69
C ALA A 6 -1.39 -17.59 -7.26
N ARG A 7 -1.84 -16.68 -6.39
CA ARG A 7 -1.43 -16.66 -4.97
C ARG A 7 -1.91 -17.91 -4.23
N ALA A 8 -3.19 -18.28 -4.38
CA ALA A 8 -3.76 -19.46 -3.73
C ALA A 8 -3.16 -20.79 -4.23
N ALA A 9 -2.76 -20.81 -5.50
CA ALA A 9 -2.19 -22.01 -6.12
C ALA A 9 -0.83 -22.42 -5.53
N GLY A 10 -0.01 -21.45 -5.06
CA GLY A 10 1.32 -21.74 -4.53
C GLY A 10 2.18 -22.54 -5.53
N GLY A 11 2.14 -22.16 -6.80
CA GLY A 11 2.85 -22.84 -7.90
C GLY A 11 2.15 -24.07 -8.50
N SER A 12 1.04 -24.55 -7.89
CA SER A 12 0.30 -25.74 -8.38
C SER A 12 -0.65 -25.37 -9.52
N VAL A 13 -0.47 -25.99 -10.68
CA VAL A 13 -1.32 -25.81 -11.87
C VAL A 13 -2.75 -26.28 -11.59
N ASP A 14 -2.91 -27.44 -10.95
CA ASP A 14 -4.23 -28.00 -10.63
C ASP A 14 -5.04 -27.10 -9.70
N LYS A 15 -4.40 -26.58 -8.64
CA LYS A 15 -5.03 -25.62 -7.73
C LYS A 15 -5.44 -24.33 -8.43
N TYR A 16 -4.59 -23.85 -9.33
CA TYR A 16 -4.88 -22.64 -10.10
C TYR A 16 -6.14 -22.82 -10.96
N PHE A 17 -6.25 -23.95 -11.70
CA PHE A 17 -7.44 -24.24 -12.51
C PHE A 17 -8.70 -24.44 -11.67
N ALA A 18 -8.58 -25.07 -10.51
CA ALA A 18 -9.69 -25.20 -9.57
C ALA A 18 -10.21 -23.85 -9.09
N GLU A 19 -9.30 -22.91 -8.75
CA GLU A 19 -9.64 -21.54 -8.29
C GLU A 19 -10.32 -20.70 -9.38
N ILE A 20 -9.91 -20.83 -10.62
CA ILE A 20 -10.49 -20.05 -11.72
C ILE A 20 -11.73 -20.70 -12.35
N GLY A 21 -11.93 -22.00 -12.13
CA GLY A 21 -13.08 -22.76 -12.66
C GLY A 21 -13.05 -22.96 -14.17
N LEU A 22 -11.87 -23.12 -14.76
CA LEU A 22 -11.69 -23.39 -16.19
C LEU A 22 -11.25 -24.84 -16.41
N PRO A 23 -11.69 -25.46 -17.53
CA PRO A 23 -11.11 -26.72 -17.95
C PRO A 23 -9.65 -26.53 -18.40
N ALA A 24 -8.78 -27.38 -17.92
CA ALA A 24 -7.39 -27.43 -18.32
C ALA A 24 -7.24 -28.07 -19.70
N THR A 25 -6.45 -27.45 -20.56
CA THR A 25 -5.96 -28.09 -21.80
C THR A 25 -4.44 -28.20 -21.74
N PRO A 26 -3.81 -29.22 -22.36
CA PRO A 26 -2.36 -29.41 -22.24
C PRO A 26 -1.52 -28.15 -22.62
N ALA A 27 -1.96 -27.40 -23.64
CA ALA A 27 -1.31 -26.16 -24.04
C ALA A 27 -1.45 -25.05 -23.00
N LEU A 28 -2.64 -24.92 -22.38
CA LEU A 28 -2.91 -23.92 -21.35
C LEU A 28 -2.20 -24.28 -20.04
N GLU A 29 -2.20 -25.56 -19.65
CA GLU A 29 -1.45 -26.06 -18.49
C GLU A 29 0.03 -25.72 -18.56
N LYS A 30 0.67 -26.00 -19.71
CA LYS A 30 2.07 -25.69 -19.92
C LYS A 30 2.35 -24.18 -19.81
N ARG A 31 1.47 -23.35 -20.37
CA ARG A 31 1.60 -21.89 -20.27
C ARG A 31 1.39 -21.38 -18.84
N VAL A 32 0.39 -21.90 -18.13
CA VAL A 32 0.11 -21.56 -16.74
C VAL A 32 1.25 -21.99 -15.83
N ALA A 33 1.80 -23.21 -16.03
CA ALA A 33 2.95 -23.67 -15.24
C ALA A 33 4.13 -22.71 -15.29
N LEU A 34 4.48 -22.20 -16.46
CA LEU A 34 5.57 -21.21 -16.63
C LEU A 34 5.24 -19.87 -15.92
N ILE A 35 4.01 -19.42 -16.05
CA ILE A 35 3.59 -18.16 -15.39
C ILE A 35 3.61 -18.31 -13.87
N LEU A 36 3.12 -19.44 -13.33
CA LEU A 36 3.11 -19.68 -11.88
C LEU A 36 4.54 -19.85 -11.33
N GLN A 37 5.41 -20.54 -12.02
CA GLN A 37 6.82 -20.66 -11.62
C GLN A 37 7.49 -19.28 -11.53
N GLU A 38 7.31 -18.44 -12.54
CA GLU A 38 7.85 -17.09 -12.54
C GLU A 38 7.20 -16.22 -11.43
N PHE A 39 5.90 -16.37 -11.21
CA PHE A 39 5.16 -15.65 -10.18
C PHE A 39 5.70 -15.96 -8.78
N GLU A 40 5.91 -17.24 -8.45
CA GLU A 40 6.45 -17.67 -7.16
C GLU A 40 7.87 -17.12 -6.93
N VAL A 41 8.76 -17.26 -7.92
CA VAL A 41 10.13 -16.75 -7.82
C VAL A 41 10.15 -15.25 -7.57
N ARG A 42 9.35 -14.48 -8.32
CA ARG A 42 9.30 -13.02 -8.16
C ARG A 42 8.67 -12.59 -6.84
N ARG A 43 7.65 -13.34 -6.37
CA ARG A 43 7.05 -13.13 -5.06
C ARG A 43 8.08 -13.30 -3.94
N ASP A 44 8.82 -14.40 -3.98
CA ASP A 44 9.79 -14.73 -2.95
C ASP A 44 10.95 -13.73 -2.92
N HIS A 45 11.43 -13.28 -4.09
CA HIS A 45 12.42 -12.21 -4.17
C HIS A 45 11.87 -10.88 -3.61
N SER A 46 10.64 -10.53 -3.94
CA SER A 46 10.01 -9.31 -3.42
C SER A 46 9.83 -9.36 -1.89
N LYS A 47 9.46 -10.54 -1.36
CA LYS A 47 9.34 -10.74 0.08
C LYS A 47 10.69 -10.63 0.77
N LEU A 48 11.71 -11.33 0.29
CA LEU A 48 13.05 -11.28 0.87
C LEU A 48 13.62 -9.85 0.86
N ALA A 49 13.41 -9.12 -0.23
CA ALA A 49 13.85 -7.73 -0.33
C ALA A 49 13.11 -6.81 0.67
N ASP A 50 11.82 -7.06 0.91
CA ASP A 50 11.04 -6.31 1.90
C ASP A 50 11.45 -6.66 3.34
N ASP A 51 11.70 -7.94 3.66
CA ASP A 51 12.21 -8.38 4.95
C ASP A 51 13.59 -7.74 5.25
N ASN A 52 14.52 -7.76 4.29
CA ASN A 52 15.82 -7.10 4.40
C ASN A 52 15.70 -5.58 4.61
N TRP A 53 14.74 -4.97 3.94
CA TRP A 53 14.45 -3.55 4.09
C TRP A 53 13.93 -3.24 5.51
N GLN A 54 13.04 -4.07 6.06
CA GLN A 54 12.52 -3.90 7.43
C GLN A 54 13.67 -3.95 8.45
N ASP A 55 14.53 -4.95 8.34
CA ASP A 55 15.67 -5.11 9.25
C ASP A 55 16.67 -3.97 9.14
N ALA A 56 16.95 -3.50 7.92
CA ALA A 56 17.90 -2.42 7.69
C ALA A 56 17.38 -1.08 8.22
N PHE A 57 16.13 -0.74 7.96
CA PHE A 57 15.57 0.58 8.28
C PHE A 57 15.08 0.69 9.72
N PHE A 58 14.54 -0.38 10.30
CA PHE A 58 13.94 -0.36 11.63
C PHE A 58 14.66 -1.23 12.68
N GLY A 59 15.61 -2.06 12.27
CA GLY A 59 16.42 -2.88 13.19
C GLY A 59 17.59 -2.12 13.78
N ASP A 60 18.25 -2.72 14.79
CA ASP A 60 19.32 -2.11 15.58
C ASP A 60 20.71 -2.16 14.90
N GLY A 61 20.85 -2.84 13.75
CA GLY A 61 22.10 -2.99 13.05
C GLY A 61 22.69 -1.66 12.53
N ASN A 62 24.02 -1.54 12.53
CA ASN A 62 24.69 -0.41 11.90
C ASN A 62 24.67 -0.56 10.38
N VAL A 63 23.90 0.28 9.72
CA VAL A 63 23.76 0.31 8.26
C VAL A 63 24.14 1.70 7.76
N THR A 64 25.03 1.78 6.78
CA THR A 64 25.43 3.06 6.21
C THR A 64 24.34 3.64 5.30
N THR A 65 24.36 4.94 5.07
CA THR A 65 23.42 5.62 4.15
C THR A 65 23.44 4.99 2.75
N GLU A 66 24.63 4.64 2.22
CA GLU A 66 24.77 3.99 0.92
C GLU A 66 24.12 2.60 0.90
N GLN A 67 24.29 1.82 1.97
CA GLN A 67 23.64 0.52 2.11
C GLN A 67 22.12 0.66 2.19
N LEU A 68 21.61 1.64 2.95
CA LEU A 68 20.17 1.92 3.02
C LEU A 68 19.61 2.27 1.64
N LEU A 69 20.30 3.11 0.88
CA LEU A 69 19.89 3.48 -0.48
C LEU A 69 19.87 2.26 -1.41
N GLY A 70 20.90 1.41 -1.34
CA GLY A 70 20.97 0.18 -2.14
C GLY A 70 19.86 -0.81 -1.78
N ILE A 71 19.56 -0.98 -0.50
CA ILE A 71 18.47 -1.86 -0.01
C ILE A 71 17.11 -1.31 -0.44
N GLU A 72 16.89 0.01 -0.35
CA GLU A 72 15.66 0.65 -0.83
C GLU A 72 15.50 0.42 -2.35
N GLN A 73 16.54 0.62 -3.15
CA GLN A 73 16.49 0.40 -4.59
C GLN A 73 16.19 -1.07 -4.93
N ALA A 74 16.88 -2.01 -4.28
CA ALA A 74 16.66 -3.45 -4.49
C ALA A 74 15.20 -3.85 -4.15
N ARG A 75 14.65 -3.31 -3.06
CA ARG A 75 13.25 -3.53 -2.68
C ARG A 75 12.29 -3.02 -3.77
N LEU A 76 12.53 -1.82 -4.28
CA LEU A 76 11.72 -1.22 -5.34
C LEU A 76 11.75 -2.06 -6.62
N ASP A 77 12.94 -2.46 -7.05
CA ASP A 77 13.13 -3.25 -8.25
C ASP A 77 12.46 -4.64 -8.14
N CYS A 78 12.63 -5.34 -7.02
CA CYS A 78 11.98 -6.62 -6.77
C CYS A 78 10.45 -6.47 -6.74
N ARG A 79 9.93 -5.43 -6.11
CA ARG A 79 8.49 -5.15 -6.06
C ARG A 79 7.94 -4.83 -7.45
N HIS A 80 8.64 -4.01 -8.22
CA HIS A 80 8.25 -3.69 -9.59
C HIS A 80 8.20 -4.95 -10.47
N HIS A 81 9.23 -5.79 -10.41
CA HIS A 81 9.28 -7.06 -11.14
C HIS A 81 8.13 -7.99 -10.75
N PHE A 82 7.82 -8.09 -9.46
CA PHE A 82 6.68 -8.90 -9.01
C PHE A 82 5.36 -8.32 -9.52
N ASN A 83 5.13 -7.03 -9.39
CA ASN A 83 3.89 -6.38 -9.83
C ASN A 83 3.69 -6.46 -11.35
N SER A 84 4.75 -6.53 -12.13
CA SER A 84 4.67 -6.70 -13.59
C SER A 84 4.00 -8.02 -14.01
N MET A 85 3.96 -9.03 -13.12
CA MET A 85 3.22 -10.28 -13.37
C MET A 85 1.72 -10.06 -13.57
N ARG A 86 1.17 -8.92 -13.05
CA ARG A 86 -0.23 -8.56 -13.27
C ARG A 86 -0.60 -8.52 -14.74
N SER A 87 0.23 -7.94 -15.59
CA SER A 87 -0.03 -7.84 -17.02
C SER A 87 -0.10 -9.23 -17.69
N LYS A 88 0.79 -10.16 -17.32
CA LYS A 88 0.77 -11.55 -17.81
C LYS A 88 -0.51 -12.27 -17.42
N LEU A 89 -0.90 -12.15 -16.14
CA LEU A 89 -2.11 -12.75 -15.61
C LEU A 89 -3.39 -12.13 -16.21
N LEU A 90 -3.43 -10.80 -16.39
CA LEU A 90 -4.55 -10.13 -17.05
C LEU A 90 -4.70 -10.57 -18.50
N THR A 91 -3.60 -10.65 -19.25
CA THR A 91 -3.61 -11.13 -20.64
C THR A 91 -4.15 -12.56 -20.73
N LEU A 92 -3.73 -13.42 -19.79
CA LEU A 92 -4.26 -14.78 -19.68
C LEU A 92 -5.76 -14.77 -19.37
N GLY A 93 -6.21 -13.95 -18.42
CA GLY A 93 -7.62 -13.80 -18.04
C GLY A 93 -8.50 -13.31 -19.19
N ILE A 94 -8.06 -12.27 -19.92
CA ILE A 94 -8.78 -11.74 -21.08
C ILE A 94 -8.95 -12.82 -22.15
N SER A 95 -7.89 -13.57 -22.46
CA SER A 95 -7.92 -14.64 -23.46
C SER A 95 -8.91 -15.76 -23.10
N GLN A 96 -9.21 -15.95 -21.82
CA GLN A 96 -10.16 -16.94 -21.31
C GLN A 96 -11.51 -16.35 -20.87
N LYS A 97 -11.76 -15.06 -21.14
CA LYS A 97 -12.98 -14.33 -20.76
C LYS A 97 -13.27 -14.34 -19.26
N ILE A 98 -12.23 -14.33 -18.42
CA ILE A 98 -12.35 -14.32 -16.96
C ILE A 98 -12.41 -12.87 -16.47
N SER A 99 -13.28 -12.60 -15.48
CA SER A 99 -13.31 -11.31 -14.77
C SER A 99 -11.93 -10.95 -14.21
N ALA A 100 -11.51 -9.71 -14.38
CA ALA A 100 -10.26 -9.20 -13.82
C ALA A 100 -10.26 -9.24 -12.28
N LEU A 101 -11.43 -8.97 -11.67
CA LEU A 101 -11.60 -8.93 -10.21
C LEU A 101 -12.21 -10.22 -9.67
N LYS A 102 -11.75 -10.62 -8.48
CA LYS A 102 -12.45 -11.62 -7.64
C LYS A 102 -13.44 -10.86 -6.77
N TRP A 103 -14.68 -10.70 -7.28
CA TRP A 103 -15.73 -10.00 -6.56
C TRP A 103 -16.12 -10.75 -5.28
N GLN A 104 -16.25 -10.01 -4.20
CA GLN A 104 -16.74 -10.46 -2.89
C GLN A 104 -17.69 -9.40 -2.33
N VAL A 105 -18.75 -9.14 -3.06
CA VAL A 105 -19.75 -8.15 -2.67
C VAL A 105 -20.47 -8.66 -1.43
N PRO A 106 -20.41 -7.93 -0.29
CA PRO A 106 -21.09 -8.35 0.93
C PRO A 106 -22.60 -8.21 0.77
N THR A 107 -23.33 -9.03 1.50
CA THR A 107 -24.79 -8.90 1.63
C THR A 107 -25.15 -7.64 2.44
N LEU A 108 -26.40 -7.18 2.31
CA LEU A 108 -26.89 -6.06 3.11
C LEU A 108 -26.82 -6.36 4.62
N GLU A 109 -27.08 -7.62 5.00
CA GLU A 109 -27.00 -8.06 6.39
C GLU A 109 -25.57 -7.98 6.93
N GLU A 110 -24.58 -8.45 6.17
CA GLU A 110 -23.17 -8.34 6.54
C GLU A 110 -22.71 -6.89 6.67
N VAL A 111 -23.15 -6.00 5.77
CA VAL A 111 -22.86 -4.58 5.85
C VAL A 111 -23.51 -3.95 7.07
N SER A 112 -24.82 -4.20 7.29
CA SER A 112 -25.56 -3.69 8.44
C SER A 112 -24.91 -4.12 9.75
N THR A 113 -24.65 -5.42 9.91
CA THR A 113 -24.00 -5.97 11.12
C THR A 113 -22.61 -5.35 11.36
N SER A 114 -21.86 -5.10 10.29
CA SER A 114 -20.51 -4.51 10.41
C SER A 114 -20.53 -3.09 10.97
N TYR A 115 -21.59 -2.33 10.72
CA TYR A 115 -21.69 -0.92 11.11
C TYR A 115 -22.79 -0.63 12.15
N ASP A 116 -23.49 -1.67 12.63
CA ASP A 116 -24.64 -1.57 13.53
C ASP A 116 -24.38 -0.61 14.71
N LYS A 117 -23.26 -0.76 15.38
CA LYS A 117 -22.87 0.09 16.52
C LYS A 117 -22.71 1.58 16.21
N TRP A 118 -22.54 1.95 14.93
CA TRP A 118 -22.35 3.34 14.48
C TRP A 118 -23.54 3.90 13.73
N LEU A 119 -24.62 3.10 13.48
CA LEU A 119 -25.77 3.58 12.71
C LEU A 119 -26.45 4.79 13.34
N GLU A 120 -26.51 4.87 14.68
CA GLU A 120 -27.08 5.99 15.41
C GLU A 120 -26.10 7.16 15.54
N ARG A 121 -24.81 6.89 15.57
CA ARG A 121 -23.75 7.87 15.80
C ARG A 121 -22.57 7.66 14.84
N PRO A 122 -22.77 7.90 13.53
CA PRO A 122 -21.78 7.58 12.50
C PRO A 122 -20.47 8.39 12.65
N ILE A 123 -20.49 9.51 13.34
CA ILE A 123 -19.28 10.31 13.61
C ILE A 123 -18.25 9.54 14.45
N GLU A 124 -18.70 8.59 15.29
CA GLU A 124 -17.80 7.77 16.12
C GLU A 124 -16.87 6.87 15.30
N LEU A 125 -17.19 6.62 14.03
CA LEU A 125 -16.27 5.93 13.10
C LEU A 125 -14.95 6.69 12.89
N PHE A 126 -14.97 7.99 13.12
CA PHE A 126 -13.85 8.90 12.90
C PHE A 126 -13.26 9.43 14.20
N GLU A 127 -13.75 8.96 15.35
CA GLU A 127 -13.18 9.31 16.65
C GLU A 127 -11.83 8.63 16.86
N LEU A 128 -10.84 9.44 17.17
CA LEU A 128 -9.52 8.95 17.51
C LEU A 128 -9.53 8.30 18.90
N PRO A 129 -8.74 7.24 19.12
CA PRO A 129 -8.56 6.71 20.46
C PRO A 129 -7.90 7.77 21.36
N GLU A 130 -8.17 7.72 22.67
CA GLU A 130 -7.57 8.63 23.66
C GLU A 130 -6.04 8.61 23.59
N ASN A 131 -5.45 7.42 23.36
CA ASN A 131 -4.03 7.25 23.17
C ASN A 131 -3.75 6.91 21.70
N LEU A 132 -3.12 7.83 21.01
CA LEU A 132 -2.66 7.60 19.63
C LEU A 132 -1.53 6.55 19.62
N PRO A 133 -1.43 5.75 18.57
CA PRO A 133 -0.34 4.79 18.43
C PRO A 133 1.02 5.50 18.37
N GLU A 134 2.03 4.89 18.97
CA GLU A 134 3.40 5.36 18.85
C GLU A 134 3.88 5.29 17.41
N VAL A 135 4.44 6.39 16.92
CA VAL A 135 4.99 6.49 15.58
C VAL A 135 6.51 6.26 15.63
N THR A 136 6.94 5.13 15.11
CA THR A 136 8.36 4.78 14.99
C THR A 136 8.95 5.41 13.73
N LYS A 137 10.08 6.11 13.88
CA LYS A 137 10.86 6.66 12.77
C LYS A 137 12.00 5.70 12.40
N SER A 138 12.18 5.43 11.11
CA SER A 138 13.30 4.64 10.61
C SER A 138 14.63 5.39 10.66
N LYS A 139 15.72 4.68 10.33
CA LYS A 139 16.97 5.32 9.91
C LYS A 139 16.74 6.21 8.70
N THR A 140 17.56 7.25 8.56
CA THR A 140 17.48 8.22 7.47
C THR A 140 18.48 7.91 6.37
N PHE A 141 18.14 8.28 5.15
CA PHE A 141 19.04 8.20 4.01
C PHE A 141 18.89 9.44 3.12
N GLN A 142 19.95 9.77 2.38
CA GLN A 142 19.90 10.86 1.43
C GLN A 142 19.17 10.42 0.17
N GLY A 143 18.04 11.06 -0.13
CA GLY A 143 17.29 10.84 -1.36
C GLY A 143 17.78 11.68 -2.53
N THR A 144 17.09 11.61 -3.67
CA THR A 144 17.32 12.51 -4.81
C THR A 144 16.99 13.97 -4.47
N VAL A 145 16.06 14.16 -3.51
CA VAL A 145 15.70 15.44 -2.93
C VAL A 145 15.57 15.28 -1.43
N GLY A 146 16.36 16.06 -0.68
CA GLY A 146 16.32 16.09 0.78
C GLY A 146 16.64 14.76 1.46
N THR A 147 16.47 14.75 2.77
CA THR A 147 16.63 13.57 3.60
C THR A 147 15.33 12.76 3.60
N ASN A 148 15.44 11.45 3.42
CA ASN A 148 14.30 10.56 3.40
C ASN A 148 14.33 9.59 4.59
N TYR A 149 13.16 9.23 5.09
CA TYR A 149 12.95 8.21 6.11
C TYR A 149 11.52 7.69 6.07
N TRP A 150 11.25 6.67 6.88
CA TRP A 150 9.93 6.07 6.99
C TRP A 150 9.36 6.27 8.39
N LEU A 151 8.05 6.43 8.45
CA LEU A 151 7.25 6.34 9.67
C LEU A 151 6.48 5.03 9.65
N ARG A 152 6.35 4.41 10.83
CA ARG A 152 5.58 3.18 11.01
C ARG A 152 4.80 3.24 12.31
N PHE A 153 3.53 2.88 12.26
CA PHE A 153 2.64 2.82 13.42
C PHE A 153 1.51 1.83 13.20
N GLN A 154 0.91 1.32 14.28
CA GLN A 154 -0.29 0.49 14.20
C GLN A 154 -1.47 1.33 13.75
N SER A 155 -2.25 0.88 12.77
CA SER A 155 -3.47 1.58 12.38
C SER A 155 -4.40 1.73 13.58
N PRO A 156 -4.90 2.94 13.89
CA PRO A 156 -5.90 3.13 14.95
C PRO A 156 -7.28 2.59 14.56
N SER A 157 -7.47 2.28 13.28
CA SER A 157 -8.72 1.72 12.78
C SER A 157 -8.83 0.23 13.06
N THR A 158 -9.94 -0.18 13.68
CA THR A 158 -10.27 -1.60 13.87
C THR A 158 -10.68 -2.30 12.56
N LEU A 159 -10.93 -1.54 11.49
CA LEU A 159 -11.37 -2.06 10.19
C LEU A 159 -10.21 -2.64 9.37
N THR A 160 -8.99 -2.17 9.57
CA THR A 160 -7.79 -2.67 8.89
C THR A 160 -6.88 -3.47 9.81
N ASN A 161 -6.70 -3.01 11.05
CA ASN A 161 -5.90 -3.65 12.11
C ASN A 161 -4.51 -4.10 11.63
N ASP A 162 -3.85 -3.26 10.85
CA ASP A 162 -2.54 -3.53 10.25
C ASP A 162 -1.55 -2.39 10.55
N VAL A 163 -0.33 -2.52 10.05
CA VAL A 163 0.74 -1.53 10.23
C VAL A 163 0.74 -0.56 9.06
N VAL A 164 0.62 0.73 9.39
CA VAL A 164 0.78 1.83 8.44
C VAL A 164 2.25 2.15 8.26
N THR A 165 2.66 2.31 7.02
CA THR A 165 3.99 2.81 6.64
C THR A 165 3.83 4.07 5.81
N ALA A 166 4.57 5.12 6.14
CA ALA A 166 4.56 6.37 5.40
C ALA A 166 6.00 6.83 5.09
N ARG A 167 6.27 7.19 3.84
CA ARG A 167 7.57 7.78 3.45
C ARG A 167 7.55 9.26 3.68
N VAL A 168 8.60 9.78 4.31
CA VAL A 168 8.81 11.21 4.53
C VAL A 168 9.96 11.70 3.68
N TYR A 169 9.73 12.83 3.02
CA TYR A 169 10.72 13.58 2.27
C TYR A 169 10.91 14.91 3.00
N GLU A 170 12.04 15.05 3.69
CA GLU A 170 12.40 16.21 4.50
C GLU A 170 13.21 17.19 3.66
N PRO A 171 12.79 18.46 3.53
CA PRO A 171 13.58 19.45 2.79
C PRO A 171 14.87 19.80 3.54
N GLU A 172 15.93 20.11 2.80
CA GLU A 172 17.21 20.52 3.37
C GLU A 172 17.17 21.99 3.85
N ASN A 173 17.82 22.24 4.97
CA ASN A 173 18.06 23.59 5.49
C ASN A 173 16.79 24.41 5.78
N VAL A 174 15.64 23.78 5.96
CA VAL A 174 14.40 24.46 6.36
C VAL A 174 14.07 24.12 7.80
N LYS A 175 14.11 25.15 8.64
CA LYS A 175 13.68 25.02 10.04
C LYS A 175 12.15 25.08 10.11
N ASN A 176 11.53 24.08 10.76
CA ASN A 176 10.07 24.00 10.88
C ASN A 176 9.34 24.04 9.51
N PRO A 177 9.62 23.08 8.60
CA PRO A 177 8.98 23.08 7.29
C PRO A 177 7.47 22.94 7.40
N PRO A 178 6.70 23.59 6.51
CA PRO A 178 5.32 23.23 6.29
C PRO A 178 5.25 21.76 5.87
N THR A 179 4.25 21.04 6.33
CA THR A 179 4.09 19.59 6.05
C THR A 179 2.86 19.36 5.19
N LEU A 180 3.01 18.59 4.12
CA LEU A 180 1.92 18.09 3.29
C LEU A 180 1.81 16.58 3.46
N ILE A 181 0.67 16.08 3.97
CA ILE A 181 0.31 14.67 3.91
C ILE A 181 -0.35 14.44 2.56
N TYR A 182 0.28 13.63 1.70
CA TYR A 182 -0.08 13.49 0.30
C TYR A 182 -0.43 12.05 -0.06
N GLY A 183 -1.73 11.78 -0.28
CA GLY A 183 -2.25 10.46 -0.63
C GLY A 183 -2.16 10.14 -2.12
N HIS A 184 -1.99 8.85 -2.41
CA HIS A 184 -1.91 8.33 -3.78
C HIS A 184 -3.28 7.87 -4.33
N GLY A 185 -3.32 7.58 -5.64
CA GLY A 185 -4.48 7.01 -6.31
C GLY A 185 -4.67 5.52 -6.04
N ILE A 186 -5.87 5.01 -6.40
CA ILE A 186 -6.19 3.58 -6.28
C ILE A 186 -5.31 2.73 -7.19
N CYS A 187 -4.93 1.55 -6.72
CA CYS A 187 -4.05 0.60 -7.41
C CYS A 187 -2.67 1.16 -7.76
N VAL A 188 -2.29 2.28 -7.17
CA VAL A 188 -0.98 2.90 -7.33
C VAL A 188 -0.10 2.50 -6.16
N GLU A 189 1.11 2.05 -6.46
CA GLU A 189 2.20 2.02 -5.50
C GLU A 189 3.10 3.20 -5.84
N TYR A 190 3.52 3.99 -4.84
CA TYR A 190 4.28 5.23 -5.04
C TYR A 190 5.41 5.11 -6.01
N ASP A 191 6.05 3.96 -5.98
CA ASP A 191 7.29 3.71 -6.66
C ASP A 191 7.09 3.48 -8.17
N HIS A 192 5.86 3.23 -8.60
CA HIS A 192 5.53 3.03 -10.02
C HIS A 192 5.39 4.36 -10.79
N TRP A 193 5.18 5.48 -10.10
CA TRP A 193 4.94 6.78 -10.74
C TRP A 193 6.17 7.68 -10.79
N ARG A 194 7.31 7.20 -10.29
CA ARG A 194 8.58 7.89 -10.45
C ARG A 194 8.90 8.06 -11.94
N GLY A 195 8.66 9.24 -12.46
CA GLY A 195 9.01 9.61 -13.83
C GLY A 195 7.86 10.03 -14.74
N LEU A 196 6.58 9.89 -14.32
CA LEU A 196 5.45 10.41 -15.08
C LEU A 196 4.88 11.68 -14.46
N ILE A 197 4.54 11.67 -13.18
CA ILE A 197 4.05 12.83 -12.43
C ILE A 197 4.49 12.62 -10.98
N ASP A 198 5.58 13.22 -10.56
CA ASP A 198 6.01 13.23 -9.16
C ASP A 198 6.17 14.68 -8.67
N GLU A 199 5.08 15.19 -8.09
CA GLU A 199 5.03 16.53 -7.50
C GLU A 199 5.92 16.67 -6.26
N VAL A 200 6.31 15.54 -5.65
CA VAL A 200 7.07 15.50 -4.39
C VAL A 200 8.40 16.23 -4.55
N GLU A 201 9.12 15.98 -5.64
CA GLU A 201 10.41 16.63 -5.86
C GLU A 201 10.29 18.17 -5.90
N ALA A 202 9.29 18.68 -6.60
CA ALA A 202 9.03 20.11 -6.69
C ALA A 202 8.67 20.71 -5.32
N LEU A 203 7.78 20.05 -4.58
CA LEU A 203 7.35 20.47 -3.25
C LEU A 203 8.50 20.49 -2.25
N VAL A 204 9.33 19.46 -2.24
CA VAL A 204 10.49 19.40 -1.34
C VAL A 204 11.52 20.48 -1.67
N LYS A 205 11.78 20.75 -2.95
CA LYS A 205 12.64 21.88 -3.40
C LYS A 205 12.07 23.25 -2.99
N MET A 206 10.75 23.36 -2.86
CA MET A 206 10.08 24.56 -2.33
C MET A 206 10.11 24.65 -0.80
N GLY A 207 10.74 23.69 -0.12
CA GLY A 207 10.87 23.69 1.34
C GLY A 207 9.71 23.04 2.09
N VAL A 208 8.87 22.25 1.41
CA VAL A 208 7.75 21.53 2.01
C VAL A 208 8.17 20.11 2.40
N ARG A 209 7.94 19.70 3.65
CA ARG A 209 8.00 18.30 4.04
C ARG A 209 6.82 17.57 3.42
N VAL A 210 7.07 16.45 2.73
CA VAL A 210 6.00 15.64 2.16
C VAL A 210 5.97 14.29 2.86
N ILE A 211 4.79 13.90 3.36
CA ILE A 211 4.54 12.60 3.97
C ILE A 211 3.60 11.82 3.05
N ARG A 212 4.04 10.64 2.57
CA ARG A 212 3.26 9.78 1.69
C ARG A 212 2.89 8.47 2.41
N PRO A 213 1.70 8.38 3.03
CA PRO A 213 1.22 7.14 3.65
C PRO A 213 0.86 6.09 2.60
N GLU A 214 1.16 4.83 2.87
CA GLU A 214 0.58 3.70 2.13
C GLU A 214 -0.89 3.57 2.54
N ALA A 215 -1.80 3.79 1.61
CA ALA A 215 -3.24 3.68 1.87
C ALA A 215 -3.65 2.25 2.25
N PRO A 216 -4.77 2.06 2.97
CA PRO A 216 -5.31 0.73 3.26
C PRO A 216 -5.33 -0.16 2.02
N TRP A 217 -4.83 -1.41 2.17
CA TRP A 217 -4.74 -2.45 1.13
C TRP A 217 -3.82 -2.14 -0.06
N HIS A 218 -2.95 -1.14 0.05
CA HIS A 218 -1.93 -0.84 -0.96
C HIS A 218 -0.52 -1.15 -0.41
N GLY A 219 0.44 -1.25 -1.30
CA GLY A 219 1.82 -1.47 -0.94
C GLY A 219 2.03 -2.70 -0.05
N ARG A 220 2.64 -2.52 1.12
CA ARG A 220 2.87 -3.56 2.14
C ARG A 220 1.59 -4.05 2.79
N ARG A 221 0.54 -3.25 2.75
CA ARG A 221 -0.78 -3.51 3.33
C ARG A 221 -1.71 -4.28 2.40
N THR A 222 -1.22 -4.70 1.23
CA THR A 222 -2.01 -5.46 0.25
C THR A 222 -2.40 -6.83 0.84
N PRO A 223 -3.69 -7.19 0.89
CA PRO A 223 -4.12 -8.51 1.32
C PRO A 223 -3.45 -9.60 0.50
N HIS A 224 -3.17 -10.73 1.16
CA HIS A 224 -2.36 -11.82 0.58
C HIS A 224 -2.93 -12.36 -0.75
N ASP A 225 -4.27 -12.40 -0.88
CA ASP A 225 -4.99 -12.95 -2.04
C ASP A 225 -5.46 -11.87 -3.02
N ARG A 226 -4.97 -10.63 -2.90
CA ARG A 226 -5.38 -9.47 -3.72
C ARG A 226 -4.20 -8.81 -4.41
N PHE A 227 -4.49 -8.05 -5.43
CA PHE A 227 -3.58 -7.03 -5.94
C PHE A 227 -3.80 -5.71 -5.19
N GLY A 228 -2.78 -4.86 -5.13
CA GLY A 228 -2.86 -3.58 -4.40
C GLY A 228 -4.06 -2.73 -4.81
N GLY A 229 -4.88 -2.34 -3.84
CA GLY A 229 -6.11 -1.58 -4.03
C GLY A 229 -7.31 -2.37 -4.55
N GLU A 230 -7.16 -3.65 -4.93
CA GLU A 230 -8.28 -4.45 -5.45
C GLU A 230 -9.40 -4.61 -4.42
N GLN A 231 -9.07 -4.73 -3.15
CA GLN A 231 -10.03 -4.87 -2.05
C GLN A 231 -11.04 -3.73 -2.03
N PHE A 232 -10.60 -2.50 -2.24
CA PHE A 232 -11.46 -1.32 -2.30
C PHE A 232 -12.63 -1.48 -3.28
N ILE A 233 -12.37 -2.04 -4.47
CA ILE A 233 -13.39 -2.22 -5.52
C ILE A 233 -14.16 -3.53 -5.29
N ALA A 234 -13.45 -4.62 -5.06
CA ALA A 234 -14.00 -5.98 -5.10
C ALA A 234 -15.00 -6.26 -3.96
N THR A 235 -14.95 -5.51 -2.88
CA THR A 235 -15.87 -5.63 -1.73
C THR A 235 -16.83 -4.44 -1.61
N SER A 236 -17.00 -3.65 -2.67
CA SER A 236 -17.93 -2.52 -2.67
C SER A 236 -19.36 -2.97 -2.36
N PRO A 237 -20.17 -2.19 -1.54
CA PRO A 237 -19.90 -0.84 -1.06
C PRO A 237 -19.03 -0.77 0.22
N ARG A 238 -18.80 -1.89 0.91
CA ARG A 238 -18.08 -1.94 2.18
C ARG A 238 -16.61 -1.50 2.02
N GLY A 239 -15.94 -1.95 0.95
CA GLY A 239 -14.52 -1.64 0.72
C GLY A 239 -14.19 -0.15 0.72
N PRO A 240 -14.88 0.70 -0.07
CA PRO A 240 -14.72 2.15 0.01
C PRO A 240 -14.94 2.72 1.40
N PHE A 241 -15.96 2.26 2.12
CA PHE A 241 -16.28 2.72 3.47
C PHE A 241 -15.16 2.39 4.46
N ASP A 242 -14.76 1.13 4.56
CA ASP A 242 -13.69 0.68 5.44
C ASP A 242 -12.38 1.44 5.14
N HIS A 243 -12.09 1.66 3.86
CA HIS A 243 -10.91 2.37 3.41
C HIS A 243 -10.86 3.81 3.91
N PHE A 244 -11.93 4.59 3.67
CA PHE A 244 -11.95 6.00 4.06
C PHE A 244 -11.97 6.16 5.58
N CYS A 245 -12.74 5.34 6.30
CA CYS A 245 -12.74 5.37 7.76
C CYS A 245 -11.34 5.10 8.33
N ALA A 246 -10.64 4.09 7.81
CA ALA A 246 -9.28 3.79 8.25
C ALA A 246 -8.30 4.91 7.87
N ALA A 247 -8.31 5.35 6.61
CA ALA A 247 -7.37 6.34 6.12
C ALA A 247 -7.47 7.69 6.86
N VAL A 248 -8.68 8.15 7.19
CA VAL A 248 -8.89 9.40 7.94
C VAL A 248 -8.27 9.31 9.32
N LEU A 249 -8.48 8.21 10.05
CA LEU A 249 -7.90 7.99 11.37
C LEU A 249 -6.36 7.91 11.31
N GLU A 250 -5.82 7.24 10.31
CA GLU A 250 -4.38 7.11 10.08
C GLU A 250 -3.73 8.45 9.74
N TRP A 251 -4.40 9.27 8.92
CA TRP A 251 -3.92 10.61 8.61
C TRP A 251 -3.95 11.54 9.82
N ALA A 252 -4.92 11.37 10.72
CA ALA A 252 -4.96 12.13 11.96
C ALA A 252 -3.76 11.83 12.87
N VAL A 253 -3.28 10.56 12.90
CA VAL A 253 -2.01 10.20 13.58
C VAL A 253 -0.83 10.94 12.94
N LEU A 254 -0.77 10.99 11.61
CA LEU A 254 0.31 11.70 10.90
C LEU A 254 0.24 13.23 11.09
N ILE A 255 -0.97 13.80 11.22
CA ILE A 255 -1.15 15.22 11.56
C ILE A 255 -0.59 15.50 12.96
N ASP A 256 -0.95 14.68 13.95
CA ASP A 256 -0.44 14.81 15.30
C ASP A 256 1.07 14.70 15.36
N TRP A 257 1.64 13.66 14.75
CA TRP A 257 3.08 13.48 14.64
C TRP A 257 3.76 14.70 13.98
N SER A 258 3.17 15.24 12.92
CA SER A 258 3.70 16.41 12.20
C SER A 258 3.73 17.66 13.08
N ARG A 259 2.66 17.90 13.85
CA ARG A 259 2.56 19.03 14.78
C ARG A 259 3.53 18.91 15.94
N ASN A 260 3.81 17.69 16.39
CA ASN A 260 4.78 17.45 17.47
C ASN A 260 6.24 17.52 16.96
N SER A 261 6.48 17.33 15.65
CA SER A 261 7.82 17.36 15.05
C SER A 261 8.22 18.71 14.44
N SER A 262 7.28 19.61 14.20
CA SER A 262 7.50 20.92 13.58
C SER A 262 6.38 21.90 13.93
N THR A 263 6.73 23.18 14.08
CA THR A 263 5.76 24.27 14.25
C THR A 263 5.20 24.80 12.93
N GLY A 264 5.66 24.27 11.78
CA GLY A 264 5.13 24.62 10.47
C GLY A 264 3.67 24.16 10.29
N PRO A 265 2.91 24.79 9.40
CA PRO A 265 1.53 24.39 9.12
C PRO A 265 1.47 22.99 8.50
N VAL A 266 0.37 22.27 8.77
CA VAL A 266 0.09 20.96 8.19
C VAL A 266 -1.08 21.08 7.21
N ALA A 267 -0.88 20.60 5.99
CA ALA A 267 -1.89 20.53 4.94
C ALA A 267 -2.11 19.07 4.50
N LEU A 268 -3.28 18.81 3.94
CA LEU A 268 -3.67 17.54 3.37
C LEU A 268 -3.87 17.70 1.87
N GLY A 269 -3.51 16.68 1.11
CA GLY A 269 -3.69 16.66 -0.33
C GLY A 269 -3.52 15.26 -0.91
N GLY A 270 -3.65 15.16 -2.22
CA GLY A 270 -3.48 13.86 -2.87
C GLY A 270 -3.99 13.84 -4.30
N THR A 271 -3.80 12.68 -4.93
CA THR A 271 -4.29 12.40 -6.28
C THR A 271 -5.39 11.37 -6.22
N SER A 272 -6.52 11.60 -6.93
CA SER A 272 -7.63 10.64 -7.03
C SER A 272 -8.12 10.18 -5.64
N LEU A 273 -7.96 8.91 -5.29
CA LEU A 273 -8.35 8.34 -3.99
C LEU A 273 -7.75 9.13 -2.81
N GLY A 274 -6.48 9.54 -2.91
CA GLY A 274 -5.81 10.34 -1.89
C GLY A 274 -6.42 11.74 -1.75
N SER A 275 -6.89 12.35 -2.84
CA SER A 275 -7.59 13.64 -2.75
C SER A 275 -8.97 13.51 -2.11
N MET A 276 -9.66 12.39 -2.33
CA MET A 276 -10.95 12.09 -1.64
C MET A 276 -10.74 11.90 -0.13
N THR A 277 -9.63 11.27 0.26
CA THR A 277 -9.27 11.12 1.69
C THR A 277 -8.94 12.47 2.34
N ALA A 278 -8.29 13.38 1.59
CA ALA A 278 -7.91 14.69 2.08
C ALA A 278 -9.10 15.65 2.29
N HIS A 279 -10.18 15.43 1.54
CA HIS A 279 -11.38 16.28 1.52
C HIS A 279 -12.35 15.92 2.64
#